data_83b3341877bc3583bf47487d6ba50688
#
_entry.id   83b3341877bc3583bf47487d6ba50688
#
_cell.length_a   1.000
_cell.length_b   1.000
_cell.length_c   1.000
_cell.angle_alpha   90.00
_cell.angle_beta   90.00
_cell.angle_gamma   90.00
#
_symmetry.space_group_name_H-M   'P 1'
#
loop_
_entity.id
_entity.type
_entity.pdbx_description
1 polymer ?
#
loop_
_entity_poly.entity_id
_entity_poly.type
_entity_poly.pdbx_seq_one_letter_code
_entity_poly.pdbx_strand_id
1 'polypeptide(L)'
;MAQATPTRGNAKAEPDGEARAPAARSGAARAGSMFGSRRTDTADRILDATLDAFGSRGYGATSLDDLARDLGIRKQTILYWYPSKEALLDAAIDRTTAELTTRLERAVAHAGHGFDRVDAIVRAMFRLAARHPSMLGFVREVSRLGPPASTRLVAAVSPLVDRAAAFLLVEMDAGRMRRHEPRLILLAAYSMVTGLAAEVEVLRAFGEEPTLASLVRRRNELLALLRAALVPA
;
A
#
# COMPACT_ATOMS: atom_id res chain seq x y z
N MET A 1 24.91 -26.87 -68.43
CA MET A 1 24.14 -27.74 -69.37
C MET A 1 22.70 -27.69 -68.84
N ALA A 2 21.96 -26.98 -69.59
CA ALA A 2 20.78 -27.27 -70.43
C ALA A 2 19.51 -27.28 -69.58
N GLN A 3 18.67 -26.26 -69.72
CA GLN A 3 17.56 -26.03 -70.66
C GLN A 3 16.38 -27.00 -70.35
N ALA A 4 15.14 -26.65 -70.23
CA ALA A 4 14.35 -25.61 -70.89
C ALA A 4 12.95 -25.48 -70.27
N THR A 5 12.36 -24.33 -70.33
CA THR A 5 10.92 -24.00 -70.42
C THR A 5 10.35 -24.48 -71.80
N PRO A 6 9.02 -24.40 -72.17
CA PRO A 6 7.87 -23.69 -71.59
C PRO A 6 6.50 -24.44 -71.82
N THR A 7 5.35 -23.89 -71.37
CA THR A 7 4.25 -23.41 -72.26
C THR A 7 2.88 -23.41 -71.60
N ARG A 8 2.27 -22.28 -71.44
CA ARG A 8 0.98 -21.69 -71.89
C ARG A 8 -0.29 -22.49 -71.92
N GLY A 9 -1.35 -21.85 -71.48
CA GLY A 9 -2.72 -21.94 -71.90
C GLY A 9 -3.70 -21.68 -70.77
N ASN A 10 -4.21 -20.60 -70.62
CA ASN A 10 -5.24 -19.70 -71.15
C ASN A 10 -6.67 -20.03 -70.67
N ALA A 11 -7.25 -19.07 -70.04
CA ALA A 11 -8.52 -18.40 -70.24
C ALA A 11 -9.78 -18.76 -69.39
N LYS A 12 -10.30 -17.68 -68.82
CA LYS A 12 -11.72 -17.25 -68.66
C LYS A 12 -12.59 -18.02 -67.64
N ALA A 13 -13.28 -17.42 -66.73
CA ALA A 13 -14.20 -16.29 -66.68
C ALA A 13 -14.70 -16.10 -65.25
N GLU A 14 -14.89 -14.88 -64.84
CA GLU A 14 -15.81 -14.44 -63.72
C GLU A 14 -17.27 -14.73 -64.18
N PRO A 15 -18.30 -14.69 -63.29
CA PRO A 15 -18.58 -13.59 -62.38
C PRO A 15 -19.26 -13.92 -61.03
N ASP A 16 -19.24 -12.90 -60.15
CA ASP A 16 -20.27 -12.48 -59.20
C ASP A 16 -20.92 -13.44 -58.20
N GLY A 17 -20.74 -13.10 -56.91
CA GLY A 17 -21.52 -13.63 -55.83
C GLY A 17 -21.19 -12.91 -54.51
N GLU A 18 -21.70 -11.68 -54.35
CA GLU A 18 -21.78 -11.01 -53.05
C GLU A 18 -22.49 -11.91 -52.05
N ALA A 19 -21.82 -12.25 -50.96
CA ALA A 19 -22.46 -12.76 -49.76
C ALA A 19 -21.90 -12.04 -48.54
N ARG A 20 -22.69 -11.11 -48.10
CA ARG A 20 -22.67 -10.31 -46.88
C ARG A 20 -22.44 -11.19 -45.68
N ALA A 21 -21.33 -11.01 -44.96
CA ALA A 21 -21.08 -11.58 -43.64
C ALA A 21 -21.88 -10.82 -42.56
N PRO A 22 -22.52 -11.50 -41.60
CA PRO A 22 -23.20 -10.83 -40.52
C PRO A 22 -22.21 -10.38 -39.44
N ALA A 23 -22.28 -9.11 -39.09
CA ALA A 23 -21.66 -8.54 -37.95
C ALA A 23 -22.32 -9.08 -36.66
N ALA A 24 -21.61 -9.94 -35.93
CA ALA A 24 -21.98 -10.27 -34.58
C ALA A 24 -20.76 -10.84 -33.82
N ARG A 25 -20.04 -10.02 -33.10
CA ARG A 25 -19.20 -10.40 -31.94
C ARG A 25 -18.57 -9.15 -31.29
N SER A 26 -19.38 -8.23 -30.73
CA SER A 26 -18.87 -7.19 -29.85
C SER A 26 -19.47 -7.23 -28.43
N GLY A 27 -20.28 -8.25 -28.12
CA GLY A 27 -20.93 -8.38 -26.79
C GLY A 27 -20.14 -9.17 -25.74
N ALA A 28 -19.30 -10.12 -26.16
CA ALA A 28 -18.62 -11.02 -25.20
C ALA A 28 -17.39 -10.39 -24.52
N ALA A 29 -16.69 -9.48 -25.19
CA ALA A 29 -15.50 -8.83 -24.63
C ALA A 29 -15.84 -7.78 -23.54
N ARG A 30 -17.01 -7.14 -23.63
CA ARG A 30 -17.46 -6.17 -22.58
C ARG A 30 -18.00 -6.85 -21.32
N ALA A 31 -18.60 -8.02 -21.42
CA ALA A 31 -19.09 -8.78 -20.25
C ALA A 31 -17.94 -9.31 -19.39
N GLY A 32 -16.86 -9.81 -19.98
CA GLY A 32 -15.67 -10.28 -19.25
C GLY A 32 -14.97 -9.19 -18.44
N SER A 33 -14.88 -7.96 -18.98
CA SER A 33 -14.28 -6.81 -18.30
C SER A 33 -15.13 -6.32 -17.12
N MET A 34 -16.46 -6.31 -17.23
CA MET A 34 -17.36 -5.90 -16.13
C MET A 34 -17.39 -6.92 -14.99
N PHE A 35 -17.30 -8.21 -15.25
CA PHE A 35 -17.22 -9.24 -14.21
C PHE A 35 -15.87 -9.26 -13.51
N GLY A 36 -14.78 -9.02 -14.21
CA GLY A 36 -13.44 -8.88 -13.61
C GLY A 36 -13.36 -7.68 -12.67
N SER A 37 -13.86 -6.53 -13.08
CA SER A 37 -13.87 -5.29 -12.27
C SER A 37 -14.67 -5.43 -10.97
N ARG A 38 -15.88 -6.01 -11.02
CA ARG A 38 -16.71 -6.25 -9.82
C ARG A 38 -16.11 -7.26 -8.87
N ARG A 39 -15.40 -8.27 -9.38
CA ARG A 39 -14.72 -9.27 -8.55
C ARG A 39 -13.57 -8.65 -7.78
N THR A 40 -12.70 -7.89 -8.44
CA THR A 40 -11.62 -7.15 -7.78
C THR A 40 -12.17 -6.20 -6.71
N ASP A 41 -13.25 -5.48 -7.01
CA ASP A 41 -13.91 -4.57 -6.07
C ASP A 41 -14.38 -5.28 -4.78
N THR A 42 -14.93 -6.51 -4.89
CA THR A 42 -15.37 -7.27 -3.70
C THR A 42 -14.19 -7.70 -2.83
N ALA A 43 -13.10 -8.19 -3.42
CA ALA A 43 -11.89 -8.57 -2.67
C ALA A 43 -11.28 -7.35 -1.96
N ASP A 44 -11.20 -6.22 -2.66
CA ASP A 44 -10.71 -4.97 -2.10
C ASP A 44 -11.57 -4.46 -0.95
N ARG A 45 -12.89 -4.49 -1.09
CA ARG A 45 -13.82 -4.13 -0.01
C ARG A 45 -13.68 -5.02 1.22
N ILE A 46 -13.45 -6.32 1.03
CA ILE A 46 -13.19 -7.25 2.15
C ILE A 46 -11.89 -6.86 2.85
N LEU A 47 -10.81 -6.55 2.12
CA LEU A 47 -9.56 -6.13 2.73
C LEU A 47 -9.68 -4.79 3.45
N ASP A 48 -10.37 -3.80 2.89
CA ASP A 48 -10.57 -2.50 3.52
C ASP A 48 -11.34 -2.65 4.85
N ALA A 49 -12.44 -3.40 4.85
CA ALA A 49 -13.18 -3.71 6.07
C ALA A 49 -12.36 -4.51 7.08
N THR A 50 -11.47 -5.38 6.61
CA THR A 50 -10.55 -6.15 7.47
C THR A 50 -9.54 -5.24 8.14
N LEU A 51 -8.92 -4.32 7.39
CA LEU A 51 -7.98 -3.33 7.94
C LEU A 51 -8.64 -2.48 9.02
N ASP A 52 -9.86 -2.00 8.75
CA ASP A 52 -10.63 -1.20 9.72
C ASP A 52 -10.98 -2.01 10.96
N ALA A 53 -11.46 -3.24 10.80
CA ALA A 53 -11.86 -4.09 11.91
C ALA A 53 -10.67 -4.55 12.76
N PHE A 54 -9.60 -5.04 12.13
CA PHE A 54 -8.42 -5.52 12.85
C PHE A 54 -7.64 -4.35 13.48
N GLY A 55 -7.60 -3.19 12.81
CA GLY A 55 -6.93 -2.01 13.31
C GLY A 55 -7.66 -1.29 14.46
N SER A 56 -9.00 -1.39 14.53
CA SER A 56 -9.81 -0.73 15.55
C SER A 56 -10.25 -1.63 16.68
N ARG A 57 -10.69 -2.87 16.38
CA ARG A 57 -11.21 -3.84 17.35
C ARG A 57 -10.18 -4.89 17.77
N GLY A 58 -9.14 -5.08 16.95
CA GLY A 58 -8.13 -6.12 17.11
C GLY A 58 -8.47 -7.42 16.35
N TYR A 59 -7.43 -8.19 16.02
CA TYR A 59 -7.54 -9.46 15.32
C TYR A 59 -8.34 -10.48 16.13
N GLY A 60 -8.03 -10.64 17.42
CA GLY A 60 -8.69 -11.63 18.29
C GLY A 60 -10.19 -11.38 18.43
N ALA A 61 -10.59 -10.12 18.53
CA ALA A 61 -11.98 -9.71 18.75
C ALA A 61 -12.84 -9.64 17.48
N THR A 62 -12.28 -9.88 16.30
CA THR A 62 -13.00 -9.83 15.02
C THR A 62 -13.15 -11.21 14.42
N SER A 63 -14.36 -11.68 14.15
CA SER A 63 -14.63 -12.93 13.44
C SER A 63 -14.94 -12.70 11.95
N LEU A 64 -14.86 -13.76 11.11
CA LEU A 64 -15.30 -13.68 9.72
C LEU A 64 -16.82 -13.43 9.61
N ASP A 65 -17.61 -13.85 10.61
CA ASP A 65 -19.05 -13.60 10.65
C ASP A 65 -19.34 -12.11 10.93
N ASP A 66 -18.52 -11.46 11.78
CA ASP A 66 -18.64 -10.02 12.01
C ASP A 66 -18.30 -9.23 10.75
N LEU A 67 -17.19 -9.57 10.07
CA LEU A 67 -16.83 -8.94 8.80
C LEU A 67 -17.90 -9.13 7.72
N ALA A 68 -18.49 -10.34 7.63
CA ALA A 68 -19.56 -10.62 6.69
C ALA A 68 -20.80 -9.76 6.97
N ARG A 69 -21.15 -9.59 8.26
CA ARG A 69 -22.26 -8.75 8.71
C ARG A 69 -21.99 -7.27 8.39
N ASP A 70 -20.80 -6.77 8.72
CA ASP A 70 -20.41 -5.38 8.47
C ASP A 70 -20.45 -5.03 6.96
N LEU A 71 -20.10 -5.99 6.11
CA LEU A 71 -20.09 -5.84 4.66
C LEU A 71 -21.44 -6.12 3.98
N GLY A 72 -22.43 -6.71 4.70
CA GLY A 72 -23.70 -7.14 4.12
C GLY A 72 -23.55 -8.30 3.12
N ILE A 73 -22.57 -9.19 3.32
CA ILE A 73 -22.29 -10.35 2.46
C ILE A 73 -22.34 -11.66 3.27
N ARG A 74 -22.28 -12.81 2.58
CA ARG A 74 -22.20 -14.11 3.25
C ARG A 74 -20.74 -14.43 3.62
N LYS A 75 -20.50 -15.11 4.74
CA LYS A 75 -19.18 -15.60 5.15
C LYS A 75 -18.48 -16.40 4.05
N GLN A 76 -19.24 -17.23 3.32
CA GLN A 76 -18.73 -18.00 2.17
C GLN A 76 -18.14 -17.10 1.08
N THR A 77 -18.63 -15.87 0.93
CA THR A 77 -18.05 -14.91 -0.01
C THR A 77 -16.66 -14.48 0.43
N ILE A 78 -16.45 -14.27 1.74
CA ILE A 78 -15.12 -13.98 2.28
C ILE A 78 -14.20 -15.19 2.10
N LEU A 79 -14.67 -16.39 2.47
CA LEU A 79 -13.89 -17.63 2.35
C LEU A 79 -13.57 -18.02 0.91
N TYR A 80 -14.35 -17.58 -0.06
CA TYR A 80 -14.05 -17.75 -1.47
C TYR A 80 -12.78 -16.97 -1.89
N TRP A 81 -12.58 -15.76 -1.33
CA TRP A 81 -11.42 -14.93 -1.61
C TRP A 81 -10.24 -15.22 -0.70
N TYR A 82 -10.52 -15.48 0.56
CA TYR A 82 -9.55 -15.70 1.63
C TYR A 82 -9.97 -16.92 2.43
N PRO A 83 -9.34 -18.08 2.21
CA PRO A 83 -9.82 -19.39 2.71
C PRO A 83 -9.80 -19.52 4.23
N SER A 84 -9.14 -18.62 4.94
CA SER A 84 -9.13 -18.57 6.40
C SER A 84 -8.96 -17.12 6.90
N LYS A 85 -9.14 -16.92 8.20
CA LYS A 85 -8.90 -15.62 8.86
C LYS A 85 -7.41 -15.26 8.83
N GLU A 86 -6.54 -16.26 8.91
CA GLU A 86 -5.08 -16.13 8.79
C GLU A 86 -4.69 -15.70 7.37
N ALA A 87 -5.25 -16.33 6.34
CA ALA A 87 -5.01 -15.93 4.95
C ALA A 87 -5.50 -14.50 4.67
N LEU A 88 -6.60 -14.09 5.30
CA LEU A 88 -7.10 -12.72 5.23
C LEU A 88 -6.16 -11.75 5.95
N LEU A 89 -5.61 -12.12 7.10
CA LEU A 89 -4.60 -11.34 7.82
C LEU A 89 -3.34 -11.15 6.97
N ASP A 90 -2.86 -12.23 6.36
CA ASP A 90 -1.69 -12.20 5.49
C ASP A 90 -1.88 -11.27 4.29
N ALA A 91 -3.03 -11.34 3.62
CA ALA A 91 -3.36 -10.46 2.52
C ALA A 91 -3.49 -8.99 2.96
N ALA A 92 -4.01 -8.74 4.16
CA ALA A 92 -4.09 -7.41 4.75
C ALA A 92 -2.70 -6.84 5.08
N ILE A 93 -1.76 -7.67 5.56
CA ILE A 93 -0.35 -7.26 5.79
C ILE A 93 0.29 -6.85 4.46
N ASP A 94 0.17 -7.69 3.42
CA ASP A 94 0.75 -7.41 2.11
C ASP A 94 0.19 -6.13 1.50
N ARG A 95 -1.13 -5.92 1.57
CA ARG A 95 -1.79 -4.71 1.08
C ARG A 95 -1.31 -3.46 1.83
N THR A 96 -1.28 -3.53 3.16
CA THR A 96 -0.86 -2.42 4.01
C THR A 96 0.58 -1.99 3.72
N THR A 97 1.48 -2.96 3.62
CA THR A 97 2.90 -2.68 3.36
C THR A 97 3.14 -2.16 1.94
N ALA A 98 2.44 -2.68 0.93
CA ALA A 98 2.50 -2.17 -0.44
C ALA A 98 1.97 -0.73 -0.54
N GLU A 99 0.86 -0.44 0.12
CA GLU A 99 0.28 0.90 0.15
C GLU A 99 1.18 1.90 0.88
N LEU A 100 1.73 1.51 2.04
CA LEU A 100 2.70 2.33 2.78
C LEU A 100 3.92 2.64 1.92
N THR A 101 4.52 1.63 1.30
CA THR A 101 5.68 1.79 0.41
C THR A 101 5.36 2.76 -0.72
N THR A 102 4.26 2.56 -1.43
CA THR A 102 3.83 3.44 -2.53
C THR A 102 3.63 4.88 -2.08
N ARG A 103 3.02 5.10 -0.92
CA ARG A 103 2.79 6.45 -0.38
C ARG A 103 4.09 7.14 0.00
N LEU A 104 5.03 6.42 0.61
CA LEU A 104 6.33 6.97 0.99
C LEU A 104 7.21 7.24 -0.24
N GLU A 105 7.24 6.35 -1.21
CA GLU A 105 7.95 6.57 -2.49
C GLU A 105 7.41 7.80 -3.23
N ARG A 106 6.10 7.97 -3.30
CA ARG A 106 5.49 9.18 -3.88
C ARG A 106 5.86 10.45 -3.10
N ALA A 107 5.91 10.36 -1.76
CA ALA A 107 6.28 11.50 -0.94
C ALA A 107 7.71 11.98 -1.22
N VAL A 108 8.65 11.06 -1.43
CA VAL A 108 10.05 11.40 -1.69
C VAL A 108 10.38 11.68 -3.15
N ALA A 109 9.52 11.27 -4.09
CA ALA A 109 9.75 11.44 -5.53
C ALA A 109 9.92 12.90 -5.95
N HIS A 110 9.30 13.83 -5.24
CA HIS A 110 9.35 15.27 -5.50
C HIS A 110 10.10 16.03 -4.40
N ALA A 111 10.66 15.33 -3.41
CA ALA A 111 11.46 15.94 -2.37
C ALA A 111 12.89 16.19 -2.87
N GLY A 112 13.52 17.26 -2.38
CA GLY A 112 14.92 17.57 -2.62
C GLY A 112 15.87 16.52 -2.02
N HIS A 113 17.01 16.98 -1.52
CA HIS A 113 18.02 16.17 -0.86
C HIS A 113 18.00 16.41 0.66
N GLY A 114 18.78 15.63 1.37
CA GLY A 114 18.97 15.85 2.80
C GLY A 114 17.66 15.77 3.58
N PHE A 115 17.44 16.76 4.45
CA PHE A 115 16.29 16.80 5.34
C PHE A 115 14.93 16.91 4.64
N ASP A 116 14.87 17.40 3.39
CA ASP A 116 13.60 17.56 2.66
C ASP A 116 12.89 16.22 2.48
N ARG A 117 13.63 15.12 2.28
CA ARG A 117 13.05 13.77 2.23
C ARG A 117 12.50 13.30 3.56
N VAL A 118 13.19 13.62 4.66
CA VAL A 118 12.68 13.33 6.01
C VAL A 118 11.39 14.09 6.28
N ASP A 119 11.36 15.39 5.96
CA ASP A 119 10.16 16.22 6.05
C ASP A 119 9.00 15.64 5.25
N ALA A 120 9.24 15.26 4.00
CA ALA A 120 8.23 14.68 3.12
C ALA A 120 7.64 13.37 3.69
N ILE A 121 8.48 12.48 4.22
CA ILE A 121 8.08 11.22 4.85
C ILE A 121 7.24 11.49 6.10
N VAL A 122 7.71 12.33 7.01
CA VAL A 122 6.98 12.66 8.24
C VAL A 122 5.61 13.25 7.90
N ARG A 123 5.54 14.19 6.98
CA ARG A 123 4.26 14.76 6.51
C ARG A 123 3.35 13.70 5.89
N ALA A 124 3.90 12.76 5.12
CA ALA A 124 3.12 11.67 4.53
C ALA A 124 2.54 10.76 5.61
N MET A 125 3.32 10.41 6.64
CA MET A 125 2.89 9.58 7.76
C MET A 125 1.79 10.25 8.59
N PHE A 126 1.92 11.55 8.90
CA PHE A 126 0.87 12.30 9.60
C PHE A 126 -0.42 12.42 8.78
N ARG A 127 -0.31 12.60 7.46
CA ARG A 127 -1.48 12.56 6.56
C ARG A 127 -2.14 11.17 6.56
N LEU A 128 -1.33 10.11 6.58
CA LEU A 128 -1.82 8.74 6.66
C LEU A 128 -2.58 8.50 7.97
N ALA A 129 -2.00 8.91 9.11
CA ALA A 129 -2.65 8.81 10.41
C ALA A 129 -3.99 9.55 10.47
N ALA A 130 -4.06 10.74 9.86
CA ALA A 130 -5.29 11.54 9.83
C ALA A 130 -6.39 10.93 8.96
N ARG A 131 -6.02 10.29 7.84
CA ARG A 131 -6.98 9.78 6.84
C ARG A 131 -7.33 8.31 7.02
N HIS A 132 -6.40 7.53 7.55
CA HIS A 132 -6.52 6.07 7.71
C HIS A 132 -5.96 5.63 9.08
N PRO A 133 -6.59 6.05 10.19
CA PRO A 133 -6.11 5.74 11.54
C PRO A 133 -6.07 4.22 11.80
N SER A 134 -7.01 3.47 11.24
CA SER A 134 -7.06 2.01 11.34
C SER A 134 -5.83 1.32 10.74
N MET A 135 -5.18 1.90 9.73
CA MET A 135 -3.97 1.35 9.14
C MET A 135 -2.79 1.32 10.12
N LEU A 136 -2.60 2.39 10.91
CA LEU A 136 -1.57 2.40 11.96
C LEU A 136 -1.94 1.47 13.12
N GLY A 137 -3.23 1.42 13.50
CA GLY A 137 -3.75 0.47 14.46
C GLY A 137 -3.51 -0.97 14.03
N PHE A 138 -3.72 -1.28 12.74
CA PHE A 138 -3.47 -2.60 12.17
C PHE A 138 -1.99 -3.02 12.25
N VAL A 139 -1.06 -2.15 11.88
CA VAL A 139 0.39 -2.43 11.99
C VAL A 139 0.79 -2.72 13.44
N ARG A 140 0.24 -1.97 14.39
CA ARG A 140 0.46 -2.20 15.83
C ARG A 140 -0.13 -3.53 16.27
N GLU A 141 -1.37 -3.85 15.86
CA GLU A 141 -2.02 -5.11 16.20
C GLU A 141 -1.20 -6.30 15.68
N VAL A 142 -0.75 -6.28 14.42
CA VAL A 142 0.08 -7.33 13.83
C VAL A 142 1.40 -7.49 14.60
N SER A 143 2.04 -6.38 15.00
CA SER A 143 3.27 -6.42 15.80
C SER A 143 3.05 -7.09 17.16
N ARG A 144 1.87 -6.88 17.78
CA ARG A 144 1.49 -7.43 19.08
C ARG A 144 1.11 -8.91 19.02
N LEU A 145 0.61 -9.39 17.87
CA LEU A 145 0.25 -10.80 17.70
C LEU A 145 1.46 -11.75 17.82
N GLY A 146 2.67 -11.27 17.53
CA GLY A 146 3.84 -12.11 17.49
C GLY A 146 3.92 -13.01 16.24
N PRO A 147 4.89 -13.94 16.18
CA PRO A 147 5.01 -14.87 15.06
C PRO A 147 3.77 -15.77 14.89
N PRO A 148 3.38 -16.12 13.66
CA PRO A 148 4.05 -15.81 12.39
C PRO A 148 3.73 -14.44 11.80
N ALA A 149 2.65 -13.76 12.24
CA ALA A 149 2.18 -12.50 11.65
C ALA A 149 3.22 -11.38 11.73
N SER A 150 3.85 -11.20 12.90
CA SER A 150 4.90 -10.18 13.07
C SER A 150 6.13 -10.46 12.19
N THR A 151 6.50 -11.72 12.01
CA THR A 151 7.60 -12.13 11.11
C THR A 151 7.29 -11.75 9.66
N ARG A 152 6.05 -11.97 9.21
CA ARG A 152 5.60 -11.56 7.87
C ARG A 152 5.66 -10.05 7.69
N LEU A 153 5.15 -9.29 8.68
CA LEU A 153 5.22 -7.84 8.66
C LEU A 153 6.66 -7.34 8.55
N VAL A 154 7.56 -7.86 9.38
CA VAL A 154 8.99 -7.52 9.36
C VAL A 154 9.59 -7.80 7.98
N ALA A 155 9.36 -8.98 7.42
CA ALA A 155 9.85 -9.32 6.08
C ALA A 155 9.34 -8.36 5.01
N ALA A 156 8.08 -7.94 5.09
CA ALA A 156 7.46 -7.05 4.14
C ALA A 156 7.97 -5.58 4.25
N VAL A 157 8.32 -5.10 5.44
CA VAL A 157 8.81 -3.72 5.64
C VAL A 157 10.34 -3.61 5.54
N SER A 158 11.09 -4.70 5.72
CA SER A 158 12.57 -4.69 5.71
C SER A 158 13.17 -4.02 4.47
N PRO A 159 12.71 -4.25 3.22
CA PRO A 159 13.27 -3.57 2.05
C PRO A 159 13.11 -2.04 2.09
N LEU A 160 12.03 -1.56 2.69
CA LEU A 160 11.80 -0.12 2.86
C LEU A 160 12.77 0.47 3.90
N VAL A 161 12.95 -0.23 5.03
CA VAL A 161 13.91 0.16 6.07
C VAL A 161 15.34 0.18 5.54
N ASP A 162 15.73 -0.83 4.73
CA ASP A 162 17.06 -0.91 4.13
C ASP A 162 17.34 0.26 3.17
N ARG A 163 16.38 0.60 2.31
CA ARG A 163 16.50 1.77 1.42
C ARG A 163 16.60 3.08 2.19
N ALA A 164 15.80 3.23 3.25
CA ALA A 164 15.83 4.42 4.10
C ALA A 164 17.18 4.54 4.86
N ALA A 165 17.71 3.44 5.39
CA ALA A 165 19.00 3.41 6.06
C ALA A 165 20.15 3.74 5.08
N ALA A 166 20.13 3.17 3.88
CA ALA A 166 21.12 3.48 2.84
C ALA A 166 21.08 4.97 2.44
N PHE A 167 19.89 5.55 2.30
CA PHE A 167 19.74 6.98 2.05
C PHE A 167 20.38 7.82 3.18
N LEU A 168 20.08 7.52 4.44
CA LEU A 168 20.65 8.25 5.58
C LEU A 168 22.18 8.16 5.60
N LEU A 169 22.76 6.99 5.32
CA LEU A 169 24.22 6.83 5.22
C LEU A 169 24.82 7.74 4.16
N VAL A 170 24.24 7.79 2.95
CA VAL A 170 24.71 8.66 1.85
C VAL A 170 24.66 10.14 2.26
N GLU A 171 23.61 10.57 2.94
CA GLU A 171 23.46 11.96 3.39
C GLU A 171 24.44 12.31 4.53
N MET A 172 24.71 11.36 5.42
CA MET A 172 25.71 11.50 6.49
C MET A 172 27.14 11.56 5.94
N ASP A 173 27.46 10.68 4.99
CA ASP A 173 28.79 10.65 4.36
C ASP A 173 29.07 11.91 3.53
N ALA A 174 28.03 12.48 2.92
CA ALA A 174 28.09 13.75 2.22
C ALA A 174 28.11 14.99 3.15
N GLY A 175 28.07 14.81 4.46
CA GLY A 175 28.03 15.89 5.44
C GLY A 175 26.73 16.70 5.49
N ARG A 176 25.68 16.27 4.77
CA ARG A 176 24.38 16.94 4.77
C ARG A 176 23.51 16.56 5.97
N MET A 177 23.87 15.48 6.65
CA MET A 177 23.27 15.08 7.95
C MET A 177 24.34 14.74 8.96
N ARG A 178 24.03 14.95 10.24
CA ARG A 178 24.88 14.52 11.35
C ARG A 178 24.97 13.00 11.39
N ARG A 179 26.14 12.48 11.79
CA ARG A 179 26.37 11.05 11.92
C ARG A 179 25.61 10.47 13.10
N HIS A 180 24.81 9.47 12.83
CA HIS A 180 24.05 8.65 13.77
C HIS A 180 24.05 7.20 13.27
N GLU A 181 23.55 6.28 14.08
CA GLU A 181 23.23 4.93 13.60
C GLU A 181 21.88 4.99 12.82
N PRO A 182 21.87 4.68 11.51
CA PRO A 182 20.72 4.95 10.66
C PRO A 182 19.46 4.19 11.08
N ARG A 183 19.60 2.93 11.49
CA ARG A 183 18.43 2.11 11.89
C ARG A 183 17.82 2.58 13.20
N LEU A 184 18.64 3.06 14.14
CA LEU A 184 18.13 3.65 15.39
C LEU A 184 17.41 4.97 15.14
N ILE A 185 17.90 5.82 14.22
CA ILE A 185 17.18 7.03 13.82
C ILE A 185 15.83 6.69 13.17
N LEU A 186 15.78 5.69 12.31
CA LEU A 186 14.52 5.24 11.71
C LEU A 186 13.55 4.71 12.75
N LEU A 187 14.04 3.91 13.71
CA LEU A 187 13.22 3.40 14.81
C LEU A 187 12.70 4.53 15.70
N ALA A 188 13.57 5.50 16.06
CA ALA A 188 13.18 6.66 16.86
C ALA A 188 12.13 7.51 16.10
N ALA A 189 12.37 7.80 14.83
CA ALA A 189 11.41 8.54 13.99
C ALA A 189 10.06 7.82 13.88
N TYR A 190 10.06 6.50 13.65
CA TYR A 190 8.86 5.69 13.63
C TYR A 190 8.10 5.78 14.98
N SER A 191 8.80 5.60 16.10
CA SER A 191 8.21 5.66 17.44
C SER A 191 7.61 7.03 17.76
N MET A 192 8.31 8.11 17.39
CA MET A 192 7.81 9.47 17.57
C MET A 192 6.60 9.76 16.69
N VAL A 193 6.64 9.34 15.41
CA VAL A 193 5.50 9.53 14.48
C VAL A 193 4.28 8.79 14.99
N THR A 194 4.41 7.51 15.33
CA THR A 194 3.27 6.69 15.79
C THR A 194 2.70 7.18 17.11
N GLY A 195 3.57 7.54 18.08
CA GLY A 195 3.14 8.10 19.34
C GLY A 195 2.39 9.43 19.19
N LEU A 196 2.94 10.36 18.41
CA LEU A 196 2.35 11.69 18.22
C LEU A 196 1.13 11.70 17.27
N ALA A 197 0.97 10.71 16.40
CA ALA A 197 -0.09 10.70 15.42
C ALA A 197 -1.28 9.80 15.78
N ALA A 198 -1.08 8.73 16.56
CA ALA A 198 -2.07 7.68 16.71
C ALA A 198 -2.41 7.26 18.16
N GLU A 199 -1.61 7.64 19.16
CA GLU A 199 -1.83 7.25 20.55
C GLU A 199 -2.79 8.19 21.27
N VAL A 200 -4.08 8.16 20.92
CA VAL A 200 -5.09 9.12 21.41
C VAL A 200 -5.16 9.20 22.92
N GLU A 201 -5.16 8.08 23.64
CA GLU A 201 -5.26 8.06 25.09
C GLU A 201 -3.99 8.59 25.77
N VAL A 202 -2.83 8.28 25.20
CA VAL A 202 -1.56 8.84 25.66
C VAL A 202 -1.54 10.35 25.43
N LEU A 203 -1.97 10.83 24.27
CA LEU A 203 -2.04 12.26 23.96
C LEU A 203 -2.94 12.99 24.95
N ARG A 204 -4.12 12.45 25.27
CA ARG A 204 -5.02 13.03 26.28
C ARG A 204 -4.37 13.13 27.65
N ALA A 205 -3.60 12.12 28.06
CA ALA A 205 -2.88 12.14 29.33
C ALA A 205 -1.82 13.27 29.38
N PHE A 206 -1.31 13.71 28.21
CA PHE A 206 -0.42 14.87 28.07
C PHE A 206 -1.16 16.19 27.80
N GLY A 207 -2.48 16.22 27.90
CA GLY A 207 -3.29 17.41 27.65
C GLY A 207 -3.47 17.75 26.16
N GLU A 208 -3.19 16.78 25.27
CA GLU A 208 -3.30 16.96 23.82
C GLU A 208 -4.64 16.42 23.30
N GLU A 209 -5.47 17.32 22.78
CA GLU A 209 -6.72 16.92 22.14
C GLU A 209 -6.47 16.38 20.72
N PRO A 210 -7.18 15.30 20.29
CA PRO A 210 -6.98 14.68 18.98
C PRO A 210 -7.67 15.45 17.85
N THR A 211 -7.36 16.74 17.71
CA THR A 211 -7.88 17.59 16.62
C THR A 211 -6.90 17.69 15.47
N LEU A 212 -7.39 18.07 14.26
CA LEU A 212 -6.51 18.31 13.12
C LEU A 212 -5.49 19.43 13.40
N ALA A 213 -5.91 20.48 14.12
CA ALA A 213 -5.01 21.59 14.48
C ALA A 213 -3.87 21.10 15.38
N SER A 214 -4.18 20.30 16.41
CA SER A 214 -3.15 19.75 17.30
C SER A 214 -2.27 18.72 16.58
N LEU A 215 -2.83 17.94 15.65
CA LEU A 215 -2.04 17.03 14.82
C LEU A 215 -1.01 17.77 13.95
N VAL A 216 -1.42 18.88 13.33
CA VAL A 216 -0.52 19.72 12.52
C VAL A 216 0.56 20.35 13.41
N ARG A 217 0.21 20.84 14.60
CA ARG A 217 1.17 21.38 15.57
C ARG A 217 2.20 20.32 15.97
N ARG A 218 1.77 19.15 16.43
CA ARG A 218 2.66 18.04 16.83
C ARG A 218 3.60 17.60 15.70
N ARG A 219 3.08 17.55 14.48
CA ARG A 219 3.91 17.28 13.30
C ARG A 219 5.00 18.33 13.12
N ASN A 220 4.67 19.61 13.25
CA ASN A 220 5.65 20.69 13.06
C ASN A 220 6.70 20.67 14.17
N GLU A 221 6.32 20.43 15.42
CA GLU A 221 7.26 20.26 16.54
C GLU A 221 8.19 19.07 16.33
N LEU A 222 7.65 17.93 15.88
CA LEU A 222 8.47 16.76 15.52
C LEU A 222 9.46 17.08 14.41
N LEU A 223 9.04 17.78 13.37
CA LEU A 223 9.93 18.20 12.28
C LEU A 223 11.03 19.13 12.76
N ALA A 224 10.72 20.08 13.64
CA ALA A 224 11.72 20.96 14.26
C ALA A 224 12.75 20.17 15.08
N LEU A 225 12.29 19.21 15.89
CA LEU A 225 13.14 18.31 16.67
C LEU A 225 14.06 17.47 15.78
N LEU A 226 13.50 16.82 14.76
CA LEU A 226 14.26 16.01 13.82
C LEU A 226 15.27 16.84 13.02
N ARG A 227 14.90 18.07 12.63
CA ARG A 227 15.82 18.98 11.95
C ARG A 227 17.00 19.36 12.85
N ALA A 228 16.74 19.72 14.10
CA ALA A 228 17.79 20.04 15.07
C ALA A 228 18.71 18.84 15.35
N ALA A 229 18.17 17.63 15.35
CA ALA A 229 18.96 16.41 15.56
C ALA A 229 19.80 16.03 14.33
N LEU A 230 19.25 16.15 13.12
CA LEU A 230 19.85 15.57 11.91
C LEU A 230 20.67 16.56 11.07
N VAL A 231 20.29 17.86 11.07
CA VAL A 231 20.99 18.84 10.22
C VAL A 231 22.19 19.43 10.97
N PRO A 232 23.38 19.45 10.35
CA PRO A 232 24.54 20.17 10.90
C PRO A 232 24.23 21.66 11.14
N ALA A 233 24.92 22.24 12.11
CA ALA A 233 24.82 23.68 12.41
C ALA A 233 25.41 24.52 11.27
#